data_642de3961d1fbb9acdfdd8a716664c50
#
_entry.id   642de3961d1fbb9acdfdd8a716664c50
#
_cell.length_a   1.000
_cell.length_b   1.000
_cell.length_c   1.000
_cell.angle_alpha   90.00
_cell.angle_beta   90.00
_cell.angle_gamma   90.00
#
_symmetry.space_group_name_H-M   'P 1'
#
loop_
_entity.id
_entity.type
_entity.pdbx_description
1 polymer ?
#
loop_
_entity_poly.entity_id
_entity_poly.type
_entity_poly.pdbx_seq_one_letter_code
_entity_poly.pdbx_strand_id
1 'polypeptide(L)'
;MVEQLSEEERGEALDELDEWDYDEGRDAISRSFTFDDFSEAFAFMTRVALLAEKHDHHPEWTNVWNRVDITLTTHDAGGLSHRDVTMAEAIDDLVD
;
A
#
# COMPACT_ATOMS: atom_id res chain seq x y z
N MET A 1 -15.25 -12.94 -6.54
CA MET A 1 -14.74 -12.57 -5.21
C MET A 1 -13.21 -12.51 -5.24
N VAL A 2 -12.65 -11.54 -4.55
CA VAL A 2 -11.19 -11.45 -4.44
C VAL A 2 -10.68 -12.56 -3.51
N GLU A 3 -9.56 -13.16 -3.88
CA GLU A 3 -8.97 -14.25 -3.11
C GLU A 3 -7.67 -13.80 -2.45
N GLN A 4 -7.40 -14.35 -1.27
CA GLN A 4 -6.13 -14.17 -0.59
C GLN A 4 -5.01 -14.77 -1.43
N LEU A 5 -3.86 -14.09 -1.49
CA LEU A 5 -2.70 -14.62 -2.20
C LEU A 5 -2.22 -15.91 -1.53
N SER A 6 -1.81 -16.87 -2.36
CA SER A 6 -1.12 -18.05 -1.87
C SER A 6 0.26 -17.66 -1.33
N GLU A 7 0.88 -18.55 -0.58
CA GLU A 7 2.22 -18.35 -0.05
C GLU A 7 3.22 -18.07 -1.16
N GLU A 8 3.11 -18.81 -2.27
CA GLU A 8 3.98 -18.64 -3.43
C GLU A 8 3.76 -17.30 -4.12
N GLU A 9 2.49 -16.94 -4.37
CA GLU A 9 2.13 -15.65 -4.98
C GLU A 9 2.61 -14.48 -4.12
N ARG A 10 2.45 -14.60 -2.81
CA ARG A 10 2.89 -13.58 -1.87
C ARG A 10 4.40 -13.40 -1.93
N GLY A 11 5.16 -14.50 -1.93
CA GLY A 11 6.62 -14.45 -2.03
C GLY A 11 7.08 -13.74 -3.30
N GLU A 12 6.46 -14.05 -4.42
CA GLU A 12 6.80 -13.41 -5.70
C GLU A 12 6.50 -11.91 -5.66
N ALA A 13 5.35 -11.53 -5.13
CA ALA A 13 4.97 -10.12 -5.02
C ALA A 13 5.92 -9.34 -4.12
N LEU A 14 6.29 -9.92 -2.96
CA LEU A 14 7.18 -9.26 -2.01
C LEU A 14 8.58 -9.10 -2.57
N ASP A 15 9.03 -10.00 -3.43
CA ASP A 15 10.33 -9.88 -4.09
C ASP A 15 10.40 -8.64 -4.99
N GLU A 16 9.27 -8.21 -5.54
CA GLU A 16 9.19 -7.03 -6.41
C GLU A 16 8.89 -5.74 -5.65
N LEU A 17 8.30 -5.86 -4.47
CA LEU A 17 7.91 -4.72 -3.64
C LEU A 17 8.96 -4.47 -2.54
N ASP A 18 10.20 -4.20 -2.94
CA ASP A 18 11.36 -4.11 -2.05
C ASP A 18 11.18 -3.13 -0.89
N GLU A 19 10.45 -2.05 -1.11
CA GLU A 19 10.29 -1.00 -0.11
C GLU A 19 9.16 -1.27 0.87
N TRP A 20 8.39 -2.33 0.63
CA TRP A 20 7.26 -2.67 1.47
C TRP A 20 7.63 -3.77 2.47
N ASP A 21 7.25 -3.56 3.72
CA ASP A 21 7.44 -4.53 4.80
C ASP A 21 6.21 -5.41 4.93
N TYR A 22 6.43 -6.71 5.12
CA TYR A 22 5.33 -7.65 5.30
C TYR A 22 5.07 -7.90 6.78
N ASP A 23 3.81 -7.78 7.18
CA ASP A 23 3.33 -8.09 8.53
C ASP A 23 2.61 -9.44 8.47
N GLU A 24 3.29 -10.48 8.94
CA GLU A 24 2.75 -11.84 8.92
C GLU A 24 1.48 -11.96 9.78
N GLY A 25 1.46 -11.27 10.93
CA GLY A 25 0.33 -11.35 11.87
C GLY A 25 -0.97 -10.84 11.28
N ARG A 26 -0.90 -9.80 10.45
CA ARG A 26 -2.07 -9.21 9.80
C ARG A 26 -2.24 -9.65 8.35
N ASP A 27 -1.24 -10.29 7.78
CA ASP A 27 -1.15 -10.55 6.35
C ASP A 27 -1.37 -9.24 5.57
N ALA A 28 -0.50 -8.29 5.82
CA ALA A 28 -0.56 -6.93 5.29
C ALA A 28 0.82 -6.44 4.89
N ILE A 29 0.87 -5.44 4.04
CA ILE A 29 2.14 -4.79 3.69
C ILE A 29 2.08 -3.32 4.06
N SER A 30 3.23 -2.75 4.42
CA SER A 30 3.29 -1.34 4.81
C SER A 30 4.57 -0.69 4.31
N ARG A 31 4.49 0.62 4.06
CA ARG A 31 5.61 1.44 3.66
C ARG A 31 5.46 2.83 4.27
N SER A 32 6.58 3.40 4.73
CA SER A 32 6.63 4.78 5.24
C SER A 32 7.26 5.69 4.21
N PHE A 33 6.69 6.87 4.05
CA PHE A 33 7.16 7.89 3.09
C PHE A 33 7.48 9.16 3.85
N THR A 34 8.63 9.78 3.55
CA THR A 34 9.03 11.03 4.16
C THR A 34 9.29 12.05 3.07
N PHE A 35 8.74 13.24 3.23
CA PHE A 35 8.82 14.34 2.26
C PHE A 35 9.51 15.54 2.88
N ASP A 36 9.70 16.60 2.09
CA ASP A 36 10.37 17.82 2.59
C ASP A 36 9.50 18.57 3.59
N ASP A 37 8.18 18.55 3.38
CA ASP A 37 7.24 19.28 4.24
C ASP A 37 5.85 18.66 4.17
N PHE A 38 4.93 19.25 4.91
CA PHE A 38 3.54 18.78 4.93
C PHE A 38 2.83 18.96 3.59
N SER A 39 3.13 20.05 2.88
CA SER A 39 2.51 20.29 1.57
C SER A 39 2.79 19.16 0.59
N GLU A 40 4.04 18.70 0.55
CA GLU A 40 4.41 17.57 -0.30
C GLU A 40 3.76 16.26 0.18
N ALA A 41 3.75 16.06 1.48
CA ALA A 41 3.12 14.87 2.06
C ALA A 41 1.63 14.83 1.71
N PHE A 42 0.94 15.96 1.85
CA PHE A 42 -0.49 16.05 1.59
C PHE A 42 -0.78 15.89 0.08
N ALA A 43 0.07 16.45 -0.77
CA ALA A 43 -0.05 16.26 -2.23
C ALA A 43 0.06 14.79 -2.59
N PHE A 44 1.01 14.08 -1.99
CA PHE A 44 1.15 12.64 -2.17
C PHE A 44 -0.11 11.90 -1.70
N MET A 45 -0.61 12.23 -0.51
CA MET A 45 -1.83 11.62 0.02
C MET A 45 -3.03 11.85 -0.91
N THR A 46 -3.14 13.04 -1.49
CA THR A 46 -4.21 13.35 -2.43
C THR A 46 -4.12 12.45 -3.66
N ARG A 47 -2.93 12.23 -4.19
CA ARG A 47 -2.73 11.32 -5.34
C ARG A 47 -3.07 9.88 -4.98
N VAL A 48 -2.65 9.44 -3.79
CA VAL A 48 -2.99 8.09 -3.31
C VAL A 48 -4.51 7.94 -3.15
N ALA A 49 -5.17 8.99 -2.63
CA ALA A 49 -6.62 8.98 -2.49
C ALA A 49 -7.33 8.80 -3.84
N LEU A 50 -6.83 9.47 -4.89
CA LEU A 50 -7.39 9.30 -6.23
C LEU A 50 -7.16 7.90 -6.79
N LEU A 51 -5.99 7.31 -6.53
CA LEU A 51 -5.73 5.92 -6.90
C LEU A 51 -6.66 4.97 -6.16
N ALA A 52 -6.89 5.21 -4.87
CA ALA A 52 -7.75 4.39 -4.04
C ALA A 52 -9.18 4.37 -4.58
N GLU A 53 -9.67 5.53 -5.00
CA GLU A 53 -11.01 5.62 -5.61
C GLU A 53 -11.07 4.93 -6.96
N LYS A 54 -10.04 5.10 -7.78
CA LYS A 54 -9.96 4.48 -9.09
C LYS A 54 -9.94 2.95 -9.00
N HIS A 55 -9.19 2.41 -8.05
CA HIS A 55 -9.03 0.97 -7.86
C HIS A 55 -10.08 0.37 -6.92
N ASP A 56 -10.92 1.19 -6.33
CA ASP A 56 -11.89 0.78 -5.31
C ASP A 56 -11.21 -0.05 -4.22
N HIS A 57 -10.06 0.42 -3.76
CA HIS A 57 -9.25 -0.25 -2.74
C HIS A 57 -8.54 0.80 -1.90
N HIS A 58 -8.93 0.91 -0.63
CA HIS A 58 -8.52 2.03 0.22
C HIS A 58 -7.46 1.61 1.23
N PRO A 59 -6.40 2.43 1.42
CA PRO A 59 -5.35 2.11 2.37
C PRO A 59 -5.78 2.44 3.80
N GLU A 60 -5.11 1.79 4.75
CA GLU A 60 -5.08 2.25 6.13
C GLU A 60 -3.84 3.14 6.22
N TRP A 61 -3.98 4.35 6.66
CA TRP A 61 -2.83 5.26 6.67
C TRP A 61 -2.88 6.26 7.80
N THR A 62 -1.69 6.80 8.12
CA THR A 62 -1.55 7.88 9.08
C THR A 62 -0.61 8.92 8.50
N ASN A 63 -0.77 10.15 8.93
CA ASN A 63 0.11 11.24 8.54
C ASN A 63 0.49 12.05 9.77
N VAL A 64 1.79 12.31 9.89
CA VAL A 64 2.31 13.24 10.90
C VAL A 64 3.28 14.14 10.16
N TRP A 65 2.91 15.40 9.99
CA TRP A 65 3.68 16.42 9.27
C TRP A 65 4.16 15.94 7.90
N ASN A 66 5.46 15.66 7.74
CA ASN A 66 6.03 15.26 6.44
C ASN A 66 6.06 13.75 6.22
N ARG A 67 5.50 12.96 7.14
CA ARG A 67 5.55 11.51 7.10
C ARG A 67 4.17 10.93 6.84
N VAL A 68 4.12 9.96 5.94
CA VAL A 68 2.91 9.21 5.63
C VAL A 68 3.22 7.73 5.75
N ASP A 69 2.46 7.02 6.58
CA ASP A 69 2.57 5.57 6.74
C ASP A 69 1.35 4.92 6.10
N ILE A 70 1.59 3.99 5.17
CA ILE A 70 0.51 3.31 4.45
C ILE A 70 0.57 1.82 4.73
N THR A 71 -0.58 1.23 5.05
CA THR A 71 -0.74 -0.22 5.20
C THR A 71 -1.82 -0.66 4.22
N LEU A 72 -1.56 -1.76 3.51
CA LEU A 72 -2.49 -2.35 2.56
C LEU A 72 -2.79 -3.79 2.95
N THR A 73 -4.07 -4.10 2.97
CA THR A 73 -4.57 -5.46 3.16
C THR A 73 -5.98 -5.51 2.59
N THR A 74 -6.49 -6.69 2.27
CA THR A 74 -7.82 -6.83 1.71
C THR A 74 -8.72 -7.54 2.69
N HIS A 75 -9.56 -6.76 3.36
CA HIS A 75 -10.45 -7.29 4.40
C HIS A 75 -11.32 -8.44 3.89
N ASP A 76 -11.91 -8.27 2.72
CA ASP A 76 -12.82 -9.28 2.14
C ASP A 76 -12.11 -10.59 1.78
N ALA A 77 -10.80 -10.56 1.59
CA ALA A 77 -10.01 -11.75 1.30
C ALA A 77 -9.40 -12.37 2.56
N GLY A 78 -9.47 -11.65 3.68
CA GLY A 78 -8.85 -12.08 4.93
C GLY A 78 -7.36 -11.86 4.99
N GLY A 79 -6.79 -11.05 4.09
CA GLY A 79 -5.37 -10.78 4.03
C GLY A 79 -4.98 -10.21 2.68
N LEU A 80 -3.70 -10.33 2.31
CA LEU A 80 -3.20 -9.81 1.06
C LEU A 80 -3.89 -10.44 -0.15
N SER A 81 -4.25 -9.60 -1.10
CA SER A 81 -4.78 -10.01 -2.40
C SER A 81 -4.03 -9.27 -3.50
N HIS A 82 -4.32 -9.60 -4.76
CA HIS A 82 -3.74 -8.90 -5.91
C HIS A 82 -4.08 -7.40 -5.91
N ARG A 83 -5.17 -7.00 -5.24
CA ARG A 83 -5.55 -5.59 -5.13
C ARG A 83 -4.50 -4.80 -4.37
N ASP A 84 -3.90 -5.40 -3.34
CA ASP A 84 -2.86 -4.75 -2.55
C ASP A 84 -1.58 -4.60 -3.35
N VAL A 85 -1.22 -5.62 -4.11
CA VAL A 85 -0.02 -5.59 -4.96
C VAL A 85 -0.15 -4.52 -6.03
N THR A 86 -1.29 -4.50 -6.72
CA THR A 86 -1.57 -3.50 -7.75
C THR A 86 -1.53 -2.08 -7.18
N MET A 87 -2.13 -1.90 -6.01
CA MET A 87 -2.16 -0.59 -5.35
C MET A 87 -0.76 -0.17 -4.90
N ALA A 88 0.03 -1.09 -4.33
CA ALA A 88 1.40 -0.80 -3.91
C ALA A 88 2.27 -0.37 -5.08
N GLU A 89 2.15 -1.07 -6.21
CA GLU A 89 2.87 -0.71 -7.42
C GLU A 89 2.48 0.68 -7.93
N ALA A 90 1.20 0.99 -7.93
CA ALA A 90 0.70 2.30 -8.35
C ALA A 90 1.19 3.41 -7.41
N ILE A 91 1.22 3.16 -6.11
CA ILE A 91 1.74 4.12 -5.13
C ILE A 91 3.24 4.34 -5.34
N ASP A 92 3.99 3.26 -5.55
CA ASP A 92 5.43 3.35 -5.80
C ASP A 92 5.73 4.20 -7.04
N ASP A 93 4.92 4.09 -8.08
CA ASP A 93 5.07 4.87 -9.29
C ASP A 93 4.93 6.38 -9.06
N LEU A 94 4.27 6.79 -7.99
CA LEU A 94 4.14 8.21 -7.65
C LEU A 94 5.43 8.81 -7.12
N VAL A 95 6.31 8.01 -6.54
CA VAL A 95 7.53 8.48 -5.86
C VAL A 95 8.83 7.98 -6.48
N ASP A 96 8.77 6.97 -7.31
CA ASP A 96 9.98 6.36 -7.91
C ASP A 96 10.28 6.84 -9.32
#